data_a991359d5f286d043b39df0e6327c86e
#
_entry.id   a991359d5f286d043b39df0e6327c86e
#
_cell.length_a   1.000
_cell.length_b   1.000
_cell.length_c   1.000
_cell.angle_alpha   90.00
_cell.angle_beta   90.00
_cell.angle_gamma   90.00
#
_symmetry.space_group_name_H-M   'P 1'
#
loop_
_entity.id
_entity.type
_entity.pdbx_description
1 polymer ?
#
loop_
_entity_poly.entity_id
_entity_poly.type
_entity_poly.pdbx_seq_one_letter_code
_entity_poly.pdbx_strand_id
1 'polypeptide(L)'
;MERVGEHPVPVGPLAVRWLACEVEESRAGVTSRARLRLENAGSAPWRSRGREGVQLAYHWLDPLGNPIVWDGIRAPLPRVVEPGEAVELDVTVAAPRPPGSYRLVFDLVEELRFWFQEVGSAPLDLPVEVRPRISERRLGVVLHGKPDAETEAALVAQEERLVSENALALAHLVPGALPAPDWSRLLLDGHEEGYAAVGGAVEIVARSDRRRYAAWTPGGGRNPRLGQPLLLPSLLDGLEPGRHEDLPAFSGSDALFEGRAVVRLRPRSGRPSG
;
A
#
# COMPACT_ATOMS: atom_id res chain seq x y z
N MET A 1 -3.24 19.50 -17.53
CA MET A 1 -2.31 20.20 -16.60
C MET A 1 -2.98 21.46 -16.12
N GLU A 2 -3.40 21.45 -14.86
CA GLU A 2 -4.11 22.57 -14.24
C GLU A 2 -3.09 23.63 -13.83
N ARG A 3 -3.38 24.93 -14.11
CA ARG A 3 -2.50 26.01 -13.67
C ARG A 3 -2.68 26.22 -12.17
N VAL A 4 -1.59 26.21 -11.45
CA VAL A 4 -1.58 26.59 -10.04
C VAL A 4 -1.92 28.10 -9.96
N GLY A 5 -2.85 28.47 -9.06
CA GLY A 5 -3.24 29.87 -8.87
C GLY A 5 -2.05 30.75 -8.49
N GLU A 6 -2.16 32.05 -8.73
CA GLU A 6 -1.13 33.02 -8.38
C GLU A 6 -0.95 33.07 -6.84
N HIS A 7 0.11 32.44 -6.35
CA HIS A 7 0.56 32.62 -4.98
C HIS A 7 1.55 33.79 -4.90
N PRO A 8 1.54 34.56 -3.81
CA PRO A 8 2.55 35.60 -3.61
C PRO A 8 3.94 34.97 -3.67
N VAL A 9 4.84 35.59 -4.46
CA VAL A 9 6.22 35.09 -4.61
C VAL A 9 6.96 35.33 -3.29
N PRO A 10 7.51 34.28 -2.65
CA PRO A 10 8.28 34.46 -1.43
C PRO A 10 9.54 35.30 -1.70
N VAL A 11 9.88 36.14 -0.75
CA VAL A 11 11.11 36.95 -0.81
C VAL A 11 12.18 36.24 0.00
N GLY A 12 13.13 35.59 -0.68
CA GLY A 12 14.22 34.90 0.00
C GLY A 12 15.19 34.24 -0.97
N PRO A 13 16.35 33.74 -0.50
CA PRO A 13 17.33 33.07 -1.34
C PRO A 13 16.83 31.73 -1.88
N LEU A 14 15.91 31.09 -1.17
CA LEU A 14 15.32 29.80 -1.54
C LEU A 14 13.80 29.99 -1.64
N ALA A 15 13.32 30.27 -2.83
CA ALA A 15 11.91 30.54 -3.07
C ALA A 15 11.42 29.75 -4.29
N VAL A 16 10.26 29.12 -4.16
CA VAL A 16 9.63 28.34 -5.22
C VAL A 16 8.40 29.07 -5.74
N ARG A 17 8.30 29.16 -7.07
CA ARG A 17 7.04 29.46 -7.75
C ARG A 17 6.52 28.18 -8.40
N TRP A 18 5.39 27.71 -7.93
CA TRP A 18 4.68 26.56 -8.49
C TRP A 18 3.91 27.00 -9.74
N LEU A 19 4.26 26.45 -10.90
CA LEU A 19 3.70 26.87 -12.20
C LEU A 19 2.56 25.96 -12.66
N ALA A 20 2.70 24.66 -12.43
CA ALA A 20 1.68 23.68 -12.79
C ALA A 20 1.87 22.40 -11.96
N CYS A 21 0.77 21.70 -11.73
CA CYS A 21 0.75 20.40 -11.11
C CYS A 21 -0.35 19.54 -11.73
N GLU A 22 -0.05 18.27 -11.93
CA GLU A 22 -1.00 17.25 -12.34
C GLU A 22 -0.70 16.00 -11.50
N VAL A 23 -1.70 15.51 -10.78
CA VAL A 23 -1.60 14.32 -9.95
C VAL A 23 -2.54 13.27 -10.52
N GLU A 24 -2.03 12.07 -10.77
CA GLU A 24 -2.85 10.93 -11.17
C GLU A 24 -3.79 10.53 -10.03
N GLU A 25 -4.84 9.75 -10.35
CA GLU A 25 -5.77 9.23 -9.34
C GLU A 25 -5.01 8.52 -8.21
N SER A 26 -5.26 8.94 -6.98
CA SER A 26 -4.66 8.37 -5.79
C SER A 26 -5.54 7.26 -5.22
N ARG A 27 -4.96 6.07 -5.01
CA ARG A 27 -5.61 4.93 -4.36
C ARG A 27 -4.82 4.50 -3.13
N ALA A 28 -5.53 4.15 -2.07
CA ALA A 28 -4.94 3.81 -0.78
C ALA A 28 -3.84 2.75 -0.90
N GLY A 29 -2.66 3.06 -0.37
CA GLY A 29 -1.49 2.18 -0.40
C GLY A 29 -0.93 1.88 -1.79
N VAL A 30 -1.26 2.69 -2.80
CA VAL A 30 -0.74 2.56 -4.19
C VAL A 30 0.14 3.75 -4.51
N THR A 31 1.18 3.52 -5.30
CA THR A 31 1.97 4.60 -5.87
C THR A 31 1.35 5.09 -7.17
N SER A 32 1.28 6.41 -7.33
CA SER A 32 0.85 7.10 -8.54
C SER A 32 1.93 8.09 -8.98
N ARG A 33 1.72 8.76 -10.10
CA ARG A 33 2.63 9.79 -10.60
C ARG A 33 2.03 11.17 -10.40
N ALA A 34 2.92 12.12 -10.13
CA ALA A 34 2.59 13.53 -10.22
C ALA A 34 3.62 14.21 -11.12
N ARG A 35 3.14 15.12 -11.98
CA ARG A 35 3.98 15.97 -12.81
C ARG A 35 3.88 17.39 -12.32
N LEU A 36 5.03 17.97 -12.01
CA LEU A 36 5.12 19.33 -11.51
C LEU A 36 6.02 20.18 -12.40
N ARG A 37 5.65 21.44 -12.56
CA ARG A 37 6.49 22.47 -13.12
C ARG A 37 6.67 23.58 -12.11
N LEU A 38 7.90 23.87 -11.76
CA LEU A 38 8.25 24.86 -10.76
C LEU A 38 9.41 25.73 -11.25
N GLU A 39 9.50 26.94 -10.74
CA GLU A 39 10.54 27.93 -11.05
C GLU A 39 11.30 28.29 -9.80
N ASN A 40 12.60 28.43 -9.92
CA ASN A 40 13.44 28.99 -8.89
C ASN A 40 13.20 30.49 -8.81
N ALA A 41 12.33 30.91 -7.92
CA ALA A 41 12.01 32.32 -7.68
C ALA A 41 12.95 32.98 -6.66
N GLY A 42 13.94 32.24 -6.16
CA GLY A 42 14.95 32.74 -5.23
C GLY A 42 16.16 33.36 -5.92
N SER A 43 17.17 33.66 -5.15
CA SER A 43 18.45 34.22 -5.63
C SER A 43 19.63 33.23 -5.57
N ALA A 44 19.41 32.02 -5.04
CA ALA A 44 20.40 30.98 -4.96
C ALA A 44 20.06 29.79 -5.89
N PRO A 45 21.06 29.17 -6.56
CA PRO A 45 20.81 28.02 -7.41
C PRO A 45 20.41 26.78 -6.60
N TRP A 46 19.50 25.97 -7.11
CA TRP A 46 19.15 24.69 -6.53
C TRP A 46 19.99 23.57 -7.14
N ARG A 47 20.58 22.74 -6.29
CA ARG A 47 21.50 21.67 -6.72
C ARG A 47 21.18 20.39 -6.01
N SER A 48 20.90 19.34 -6.77
CA SER A 48 20.88 17.97 -6.26
C SER A 48 22.23 17.30 -6.48
N ARG A 49 22.66 16.47 -5.53
CA ARG A 49 23.88 15.66 -5.62
C ARG A 49 23.54 14.22 -5.24
N GLY A 50 22.84 13.53 -6.14
CA GLY A 50 22.29 12.21 -5.84
C GLY A 50 21.24 12.29 -4.73
N ARG A 51 21.58 11.79 -3.54
CA ARG A 51 20.70 11.85 -2.35
C ARG A 51 20.93 13.08 -1.46
N GLU A 52 21.82 13.96 -1.87
CA GLU A 52 22.16 15.17 -1.12
C GLU A 52 21.69 16.42 -1.87
N GLY A 53 21.65 17.56 -1.15
CA GLY A 53 21.24 18.85 -1.69
C GLY A 53 19.73 18.98 -1.81
N VAL A 54 19.28 19.82 -2.75
CA VAL A 54 17.86 20.14 -2.91
C VAL A 54 17.13 19.02 -3.64
N GLN A 55 16.03 18.54 -3.07
CA GLN A 55 15.15 17.55 -3.67
C GLN A 55 13.69 17.97 -3.54
N LEU A 56 12.87 17.57 -4.49
CA LEU A 56 11.43 17.65 -4.33
C LEU A 56 10.94 16.48 -3.48
N ALA A 57 10.03 16.76 -2.55
CA ALA A 57 9.36 15.75 -1.78
C ALA A 57 7.90 16.16 -1.50
N TYR A 58 7.21 15.37 -0.70
CA TYR A 58 5.83 15.66 -0.35
C TYR A 58 5.52 15.19 1.07
N HIS A 59 4.44 15.77 1.60
CA HIS A 59 3.79 15.36 2.83
C HIS A 59 2.35 14.96 2.54
N TRP A 60 1.82 14.04 3.32
CA TRP A 60 0.39 13.83 3.42
C TRP A 60 -0.10 14.31 4.77
N LEU A 61 -1.11 15.17 4.74
CA LEU A 61 -1.76 15.69 5.94
C LEU A 61 -3.22 15.25 5.94
N ASP A 62 -3.81 15.16 7.13
CA ASP A 62 -5.26 15.07 7.25
C ASP A 62 -5.93 16.42 6.88
N PRO A 63 -7.26 16.51 6.77
CA PRO A 63 -7.95 17.76 6.47
C PRO A 63 -7.72 18.86 7.50
N LEU A 64 -7.33 18.53 8.73
CA LEU A 64 -7.03 19.48 9.81
C LEU A 64 -5.57 19.96 9.78
N GLY A 65 -4.73 19.38 8.91
CA GLY A 65 -3.33 19.73 8.76
C GLY A 65 -2.38 18.91 9.64
N ASN A 66 -2.85 17.83 10.28
CA ASN A 66 -1.97 16.96 11.03
C ASN A 66 -1.20 16.03 10.07
N PRO A 67 0.11 15.81 10.28
CA PRO A 67 0.90 14.98 9.39
C PRO A 67 0.54 13.49 9.52
N ILE A 68 0.21 12.88 8.39
CA ILE A 68 0.02 11.42 8.24
C ILE A 68 1.30 10.79 7.71
N VAL A 69 1.92 11.40 6.69
CA VAL A 69 3.23 11.06 6.17
C VAL A 69 4.02 12.35 6.04
N TRP A 70 5.05 12.52 6.86
CA TRP A 70 5.89 13.72 6.80
C TRP A 70 6.98 13.62 5.73
N ASP A 71 7.61 12.48 5.61
CA ASP A 71 8.69 12.24 4.67
C ASP A 71 8.23 11.36 3.49
N GLY A 72 7.75 12.00 2.43
CA GLY A 72 7.43 11.35 1.17
C GLY A 72 8.68 10.94 0.37
N ILE A 73 8.47 10.26 -0.75
CA ILE A 73 9.54 9.83 -1.66
C ILE A 73 10.24 11.05 -2.23
N ARG A 74 11.58 11.03 -2.20
CA ARG A 74 12.43 12.07 -2.75
C ARG A 74 12.56 11.96 -4.26
N ALA A 75 12.51 13.10 -4.93
CA ALA A 75 12.80 13.23 -6.35
C ALA A 75 13.95 14.24 -6.55
N PRO A 76 15.13 13.80 -7.03
CA PRO A 76 16.23 14.71 -7.29
C PRO A 76 15.92 15.60 -8.47
N LEU A 77 16.44 16.82 -8.45
CA LEU A 77 16.39 17.71 -9.60
C LEU A 77 17.23 17.13 -10.75
N PRO A 78 16.75 17.17 -12.00
CA PRO A 78 17.47 16.59 -13.14
C PRO A 78 18.73 17.38 -13.54
N ARG A 79 18.82 18.63 -13.10
CA ARG A 79 19.95 19.54 -13.33
C ARG A 79 20.00 20.62 -12.26
N VAL A 80 21.03 21.41 -12.27
CA VAL A 80 21.06 22.66 -11.51
C VAL A 80 19.95 23.58 -12.06
N VAL A 81 19.20 24.23 -11.17
CA VAL A 81 18.15 25.18 -11.52
C VAL A 81 18.60 26.55 -11.03
N GLU A 82 19.04 27.38 -11.96
CA GLU A 82 19.49 28.74 -11.64
C GLU A 82 18.30 29.66 -11.32
N PRO A 83 18.51 30.78 -10.62
CA PRO A 83 17.47 31.76 -10.38
C PRO A 83 16.72 32.18 -11.67
N GLY A 84 15.39 32.18 -11.62
CA GLY A 84 14.52 32.47 -12.75
C GLY A 84 14.29 31.29 -13.72
N GLU A 85 14.99 30.18 -13.55
CA GLU A 85 14.77 29.00 -14.39
C GLU A 85 13.61 28.13 -13.88
N ALA A 86 12.87 27.54 -14.81
CA ALA A 86 11.85 26.55 -14.54
C ALA A 86 12.36 25.12 -14.81
N VAL A 87 11.84 24.15 -14.05
CA VAL A 87 12.10 22.73 -14.21
C VAL A 87 10.79 21.95 -14.16
N GLU A 88 10.74 20.86 -14.92
CA GLU A 88 9.66 19.88 -14.86
C GLU A 88 10.18 18.61 -14.16
N LEU A 89 9.33 18.04 -13.31
CA LEU A 89 9.63 16.85 -12.51
C LEU A 89 8.47 15.88 -12.60
N ASP A 90 8.77 14.61 -12.91
CA ASP A 90 7.86 13.49 -12.70
C ASP A 90 8.25 12.82 -11.38
N VAL A 91 7.32 12.77 -10.45
CA VAL A 91 7.55 12.23 -9.10
C VAL A 91 6.60 11.07 -8.79
N THR A 92 7.10 10.13 -8.02
CA THR A 92 6.29 9.03 -7.51
C THR A 92 5.70 9.44 -6.16
N VAL A 93 4.38 9.31 -6.04
CA VAL A 93 3.63 9.62 -4.83
C VAL A 93 3.00 8.34 -4.30
N ALA A 94 3.34 7.95 -3.08
CA ALA A 94 2.70 6.84 -2.38
C ALA A 94 1.51 7.39 -1.57
N ALA A 95 0.30 6.94 -1.90
CA ALA A 95 -0.89 7.40 -1.20
C ALA A 95 -1.01 6.78 0.20
N PRO A 96 -1.53 7.53 1.18
CA PRO A 96 -1.76 7.03 2.54
C PRO A 96 -2.89 5.99 2.59
N ARG A 97 -3.11 5.44 3.77
CA ARG A 97 -4.23 4.58 4.14
C ARG A 97 -4.88 5.12 5.42
N PRO A 98 -6.18 4.86 5.64
CA PRO A 98 -7.18 4.28 4.72
C PRO A 98 -7.57 5.24 3.59
N PRO A 99 -8.54 4.87 2.70
CA PRO A 99 -9.15 5.82 1.77
C PRO A 99 -9.81 6.99 2.49
N GLY A 100 -9.85 8.15 1.85
CA GLY A 100 -10.46 9.35 2.42
C GLY A 100 -9.88 10.64 1.87
N SER A 101 -10.31 11.75 2.43
CA SER A 101 -9.87 13.10 2.05
C SER A 101 -8.56 13.46 2.77
N TYR A 102 -7.59 13.91 2.01
CA TYR A 102 -6.26 14.30 2.48
C TYR A 102 -5.81 15.61 1.82
N ARG A 103 -4.69 16.13 2.31
CA ARG A 103 -3.94 17.21 1.67
C ARG A 103 -2.58 16.65 1.26
N LEU A 104 -2.27 16.74 -0.04
CA LEU A 104 -0.95 16.42 -0.59
C LEU A 104 -0.17 17.74 -0.72
N VAL A 105 0.90 17.82 0.03
CA VAL A 105 1.71 19.04 0.12
C VAL A 105 3.07 18.77 -0.48
N PHE A 106 3.39 19.40 -1.61
CA PHE A 106 4.73 19.34 -2.20
C PHE A 106 5.61 20.47 -1.68
N ASP A 107 6.83 20.14 -1.32
CA ASP A 107 7.85 21.10 -0.92
C ASP A 107 9.25 20.68 -1.42
N LEU A 108 10.17 21.61 -1.47
CA LEU A 108 11.57 21.32 -1.64
C LEU A 108 12.24 21.14 -0.27
N VAL A 109 13.18 20.23 -0.20
CA VAL A 109 14.00 19.99 0.99
C VAL A 109 15.48 20.11 0.64
N GLU A 110 16.24 20.84 1.42
CA GLU A 110 17.70 20.70 1.46
C GLU A 110 18.02 19.57 2.43
N GLU A 111 18.42 18.43 1.91
CA GLU A 111 18.56 17.20 2.69
C GLU A 111 19.42 17.38 3.94
N LEU A 112 18.91 16.84 5.06
CA LEU A 112 19.51 16.91 6.41
C LEU A 112 19.64 18.33 6.96
N ARG A 113 18.93 19.32 6.38
CA ARG A 113 19.02 20.70 6.82
C ARG A 113 17.66 21.31 7.13
N PHE A 114 16.81 21.52 6.14
CA PHE A 114 15.50 22.16 6.30
C PHE A 114 14.60 21.98 5.09
N TRP A 115 13.32 22.14 5.30
CA TRP A 115 12.30 22.28 4.25
C TRP A 115 12.19 23.74 3.82
N PHE A 116 11.91 24.00 2.55
CA PHE A 116 11.82 25.37 2.04
C PHE A 116 10.70 26.15 2.71
N GLN A 117 9.62 25.52 3.13
CA GLN A 117 8.59 26.15 3.95
C GLN A 117 9.12 26.73 5.26
N GLU A 118 10.12 26.12 5.88
CA GLU A 118 10.71 26.59 7.14
C GLU A 118 11.51 27.89 6.96
N VAL A 119 11.92 28.18 5.73
CA VAL A 119 12.63 29.41 5.36
C VAL A 119 11.77 30.40 4.57
N GLY A 120 10.44 30.22 4.59
CA GLY A 120 9.46 31.17 4.09
C GLY A 120 8.97 30.94 2.67
N SER A 121 9.35 29.84 2.00
CA SER A 121 8.78 29.48 0.71
C SER A 121 7.48 28.72 0.90
N ALA A 122 6.38 29.18 0.32
CA ALA A 122 5.11 28.48 0.44
C ALA A 122 5.14 27.13 -0.31
N PRO A 123 4.77 26.01 0.34
CA PRO A 123 4.62 24.74 -0.32
C PRO A 123 3.39 24.72 -1.24
N LEU A 124 3.30 23.77 -2.15
CA LEU A 124 2.10 23.52 -2.94
C LEU A 124 1.19 22.56 -2.21
N ASP A 125 0.01 23.02 -1.81
CA ASP A 125 -0.96 22.29 -1.01
C ASP A 125 -2.22 21.99 -1.84
N LEU A 126 -2.53 20.72 -2.00
CA LEU A 126 -3.61 20.23 -2.84
C LEU A 126 -4.57 19.35 -2.04
N PRO A 127 -5.88 19.61 -2.08
CA PRO A 127 -6.86 18.66 -1.57
C PRO A 127 -6.92 17.43 -2.51
N VAL A 128 -6.80 16.24 -1.95
CA VAL A 128 -6.80 14.98 -2.69
C VAL A 128 -7.74 13.98 -2.05
N GLU A 129 -8.62 13.39 -2.86
CA GLU A 129 -9.42 12.25 -2.45
C GLU A 129 -8.67 10.96 -2.77
N VAL A 130 -8.30 10.21 -1.75
CA VAL A 130 -7.68 8.90 -1.88
C VAL A 130 -8.77 7.85 -1.93
N ARG A 131 -8.91 7.18 -3.08
CA ARG A 131 -9.92 6.15 -3.32
C ARG A 131 -9.51 4.80 -2.73
N PRO A 132 -10.45 3.86 -2.55
CA PRO A 132 -10.10 2.49 -2.20
C PRO A 132 -9.07 1.88 -3.15
N ARG A 133 -8.20 1.02 -2.62
CA ARG A 133 -7.17 0.36 -3.43
C ARG A 133 -7.76 -0.45 -4.59
N ILE A 134 -8.81 -1.21 -4.31
CA ILE A 134 -9.57 -1.95 -5.33
C ILE A 134 -10.81 -1.13 -5.72
N SER A 135 -11.11 -1.09 -7.01
CA SER A 135 -12.26 -0.32 -7.53
C SER A 135 -13.58 -1.05 -7.38
N GLU A 136 -13.55 -2.37 -7.25
CA GLU A 136 -14.71 -3.24 -7.12
C GLU A 136 -14.38 -4.42 -6.19
N ARG A 137 -15.40 -4.93 -5.51
CA ARG A 137 -15.30 -6.09 -4.61
C ARG A 137 -15.37 -7.40 -5.41
N ARG A 138 -14.25 -7.78 -6.02
CA ARG A 138 -14.12 -8.95 -6.90
C ARG A 138 -12.99 -9.84 -6.42
N LEU A 139 -13.34 -10.85 -5.61
CA LEU A 139 -12.40 -11.83 -5.08
C LEU A 139 -12.41 -13.10 -5.94
N GLY A 140 -11.27 -13.45 -6.50
CA GLY A 140 -11.02 -14.76 -7.09
C GLY A 140 -10.37 -15.70 -6.09
N VAL A 141 -10.53 -17.01 -6.30
CA VAL A 141 -9.91 -18.04 -5.47
C VAL A 141 -9.05 -18.95 -6.32
N VAL A 142 -7.80 -19.07 -5.93
CA VAL A 142 -6.83 -20.03 -6.51
C VAL A 142 -6.74 -21.21 -5.57
N LEU A 143 -7.19 -22.38 -6.03
CA LEU A 143 -7.09 -23.63 -5.29
C LEU A 143 -5.81 -24.37 -5.67
N HIS A 144 -4.96 -24.62 -4.68
CA HIS A 144 -3.70 -25.36 -4.84
C HIS A 144 -3.92 -26.87 -4.68
N GLY A 145 -4.76 -27.41 -5.56
CA GLY A 145 -5.14 -28.82 -5.60
C GLY A 145 -6.66 -29.01 -5.74
N LYS A 146 -7.10 -30.26 -5.82
CA LYS A 146 -8.53 -30.58 -5.94
C LYS A 146 -9.22 -30.33 -4.59
N PRO A 147 -10.26 -29.46 -4.53
CA PRO A 147 -11.05 -29.26 -3.32
C PRO A 147 -11.85 -30.52 -3.00
N ASP A 148 -12.20 -30.70 -1.73
CA ASP A 148 -13.23 -31.62 -1.32
C ASP A 148 -14.60 -30.93 -1.30
N ALA A 149 -15.68 -31.73 -1.14
CA ALA A 149 -17.04 -31.20 -1.17
C ALA A 149 -17.32 -30.16 -0.06
N GLU A 150 -16.63 -30.27 1.08
CA GLU A 150 -16.80 -29.32 2.18
C GLU A 150 -16.11 -27.98 1.87
N THR A 151 -14.93 -28.01 1.25
CA THR A 151 -14.26 -26.80 0.76
C THR A 151 -15.12 -26.10 -0.29
N GLU A 152 -15.68 -26.87 -1.25
CA GLU A 152 -16.57 -26.32 -2.27
C GLU A 152 -17.82 -25.68 -1.62
N ALA A 153 -18.45 -26.36 -0.68
CA ALA A 153 -19.60 -25.82 0.04
C ALA A 153 -19.26 -24.55 0.84
N ALA A 154 -18.11 -24.49 1.48
CA ALA A 154 -17.64 -23.31 2.22
C ALA A 154 -17.39 -22.12 1.28
N LEU A 155 -16.90 -22.36 0.06
CA LEU A 155 -16.70 -21.32 -0.94
C LEU A 155 -18.03 -20.79 -1.50
N VAL A 156 -19.02 -21.66 -1.68
CA VAL A 156 -20.37 -21.25 -2.12
C VAL A 156 -21.09 -20.43 -1.04
N ALA A 157 -20.80 -20.70 0.24
CA ALA A 157 -21.44 -20.04 1.39
C ALA A 157 -20.81 -18.69 1.76
N GLN A 158 -19.90 -18.15 0.95
CA GLN A 158 -19.28 -16.85 1.24
C GLN A 158 -20.27 -15.69 1.14
N GLU A 159 -20.12 -14.68 2.01
CA GLU A 159 -20.93 -13.45 1.98
C GLU A 159 -20.73 -12.67 0.68
N GLU A 160 -19.50 -12.62 0.17
CA GLU A 160 -19.19 -11.98 -1.10
C GLU A 160 -19.17 -13.01 -2.25
N ARG A 161 -19.71 -12.60 -3.39
CA ARG A 161 -19.68 -13.45 -4.58
C ARG A 161 -18.25 -13.59 -5.10
N LEU A 162 -17.76 -14.82 -5.09
CA LEU A 162 -16.48 -15.16 -5.71
C LEU A 162 -16.58 -15.11 -7.24
N VAL A 163 -15.52 -14.63 -7.89
CA VAL A 163 -15.46 -14.52 -9.34
C VAL A 163 -14.38 -15.45 -9.92
N SER A 164 -14.65 -16.00 -11.11
CA SER A 164 -13.67 -16.82 -11.83
C SER A 164 -12.76 -16.00 -12.73
N GLU A 165 -13.22 -14.81 -13.14
CA GLU A 165 -12.51 -13.95 -14.08
C GLU A 165 -12.50 -12.50 -13.61
N ASN A 166 -11.52 -11.74 -14.06
CA ASN A 166 -11.36 -10.32 -13.75
C ASN A 166 -11.39 -10.01 -12.25
N ALA A 167 -10.83 -10.90 -11.43
CA ALA A 167 -10.66 -10.65 -10.00
C ALA A 167 -9.68 -9.49 -9.77
N LEU A 168 -10.00 -8.63 -8.81
CA LEU A 168 -9.11 -7.55 -8.36
C LEU A 168 -8.30 -7.93 -7.12
N ALA A 169 -8.70 -8.99 -6.45
CA ALA A 169 -7.95 -9.64 -5.38
C ALA A 169 -7.99 -11.16 -5.58
N LEU A 170 -6.90 -11.84 -5.28
CA LEU A 170 -6.78 -13.29 -5.39
C LEU A 170 -6.48 -13.89 -4.02
N ALA A 171 -7.34 -14.80 -3.59
CA ALA A 171 -7.12 -15.57 -2.38
C ALA A 171 -6.61 -16.97 -2.73
N HIS A 172 -5.56 -17.40 -2.04
CA HIS A 172 -4.94 -18.70 -2.24
C HIS A 172 -5.39 -19.65 -1.13
N LEU A 173 -5.98 -20.78 -1.51
CA LEU A 173 -6.42 -21.81 -0.58
C LEU A 173 -5.81 -23.18 -0.91
N VAL A 174 -5.54 -23.96 0.13
CA VAL A 174 -5.08 -25.35 0.01
C VAL A 174 -6.26 -26.31 0.15
N PRO A 175 -6.16 -27.56 -0.35
CA PRO A 175 -7.19 -28.57 -0.16
C PRO A 175 -7.51 -28.81 1.33
N GLY A 176 -8.78 -28.96 1.65
CA GLY A 176 -9.27 -29.11 3.02
C GLY A 176 -9.39 -27.79 3.79
N ALA A 177 -9.16 -26.65 3.15
CA ALA A 177 -9.42 -25.33 3.72
C ALA A 177 -10.93 -25.07 3.80
N LEU A 178 -11.40 -24.63 4.95
CA LEU A 178 -12.80 -24.28 5.21
C LEU A 178 -12.88 -22.79 5.61
N PRO A 179 -12.97 -21.87 4.65
CA PRO A 179 -13.13 -20.46 4.97
C PRO A 179 -14.44 -20.21 5.71
N ALA A 180 -14.40 -19.35 6.73
CA ALA A 180 -15.60 -18.90 7.42
C ALA A 180 -16.50 -18.10 6.44
N PRO A 181 -17.82 -18.03 6.67
CA PRO A 181 -18.73 -17.35 5.73
C PRO A 181 -18.37 -15.90 5.42
N ASP A 182 -17.85 -15.18 6.40
CA ASP A 182 -17.43 -13.77 6.29
C ASP A 182 -16.00 -13.57 5.82
N TRP A 183 -15.26 -14.66 5.55
CA TRP A 183 -13.85 -14.60 5.17
C TRP A 183 -13.60 -13.74 3.92
N SER A 184 -14.41 -13.92 2.87
CA SER A 184 -14.29 -13.15 1.63
C SER A 184 -14.50 -11.65 1.84
N ARG A 185 -15.50 -11.28 2.64
CA ARG A 185 -15.79 -9.89 2.98
C ARG A 185 -14.60 -9.25 3.71
N LEU A 186 -14.09 -9.92 4.75
CA LEU A 186 -12.98 -9.41 5.56
C LEU A 186 -11.68 -9.23 4.75
N LEU A 187 -11.41 -10.14 3.80
CA LEU A 187 -10.26 -9.97 2.90
C LEU A 187 -10.42 -8.74 2.01
N LEU A 188 -11.60 -8.55 1.42
CA LEU A 188 -11.88 -7.42 0.54
C LEU A 188 -11.88 -6.09 1.30
N ASP A 189 -12.39 -6.06 2.54
CA ASP A 189 -12.31 -4.89 3.41
C ASP A 189 -10.85 -4.44 3.60
N GLY A 190 -9.95 -5.38 3.88
CA GLY A 190 -8.52 -5.07 4.00
C GLY A 190 -7.89 -4.56 2.70
N HIS A 191 -8.29 -5.10 1.57
CA HIS A 191 -7.82 -4.58 0.27
C HIS A 191 -8.38 -3.19 -0.02
N GLU A 192 -9.65 -2.91 0.29
CA GLU A 192 -10.23 -1.56 0.15
C GLU A 192 -9.50 -0.55 1.02
N GLU A 193 -9.12 -0.92 2.24
CA GLU A 193 -8.33 -0.07 3.14
C GLU A 193 -6.93 0.27 2.61
N GLY A 194 -6.46 -0.42 1.57
CA GLY A 194 -5.20 -0.09 0.90
C GLY A 194 -4.08 -1.11 1.07
N TYR A 195 -4.34 -2.27 1.67
CA TYR A 195 -3.31 -3.29 1.83
C TYR A 195 -3.14 -4.12 0.55
N ALA A 196 -1.90 -4.34 0.14
CA ALA A 196 -1.56 -5.16 -1.02
C ALA A 196 -1.78 -6.65 -0.75
N ALA A 197 -1.60 -7.07 0.50
CA ALA A 197 -1.82 -8.44 0.95
C ALA A 197 -2.65 -8.46 2.23
N VAL A 198 -3.60 -9.37 2.30
CA VAL A 198 -4.45 -9.56 3.47
C VAL A 198 -4.41 -11.04 3.86
N GLY A 199 -4.00 -11.34 5.09
CA GLY A 199 -3.99 -12.69 5.66
C GLY A 199 -5.09 -12.87 6.68
N GLY A 200 -5.63 -14.08 6.75
CA GLY A 200 -6.61 -14.47 7.76
C GLY A 200 -6.02 -15.39 8.83
N ALA A 201 -6.75 -15.57 9.92
CA ALA A 201 -6.42 -16.55 10.95
C ALA A 201 -6.65 -17.98 10.45
N VAL A 202 -5.78 -18.90 10.83
CA VAL A 202 -5.89 -20.30 10.46
C VAL A 202 -6.10 -21.14 11.70
N GLU A 203 -7.20 -21.90 11.74
CA GLU A 203 -7.49 -22.88 12.76
C GLU A 203 -7.28 -24.30 12.23
N ILE A 204 -6.54 -25.12 12.96
CA ILE A 204 -6.38 -26.54 12.62
C ILE A 204 -7.41 -27.33 13.38
N VAL A 205 -8.33 -27.97 12.67
CA VAL A 205 -9.34 -28.86 13.26
C VAL A 205 -8.74 -30.26 13.36
N ALA A 206 -8.17 -30.59 14.51
CA ALA A 206 -7.69 -31.93 14.80
C ALA A 206 -8.81 -32.80 15.40
N ARG A 207 -9.03 -33.99 14.85
CA ARG A 207 -10.07 -34.93 15.31
C ARG A 207 -9.79 -35.57 16.67
N SER A 208 -8.59 -35.53 17.19
CA SER A 208 -8.21 -36.37 18.36
C SER A 208 -7.23 -35.78 19.36
N ASP A 209 -6.75 -34.56 19.20
CA ASP A 209 -5.81 -34.03 20.17
C ASP A 209 -6.24 -32.69 20.71
N ARG A 210 -6.32 -32.59 22.05
CA ARG A 210 -6.65 -31.36 22.78
C ARG A 210 -5.59 -30.27 22.67
N ARG A 211 -4.63 -30.42 21.76
CA ARG A 211 -3.70 -29.38 21.39
C ARG A 211 -4.41 -28.46 20.42
N ARG A 212 -5.15 -27.53 20.97
CA ARG A 212 -5.51 -26.31 20.23
C ARG A 212 -4.22 -25.63 19.85
N TYR A 213 -3.75 -25.87 18.65
CA TYR A 213 -2.83 -24.93 18.07
C TYR A 213 -3.64 -23.64 17.89
N ALA A 214 -3.39 -22.71 18.79
CA ALA A 214 -3.92 -21.36 18.66
C ALA A 214 -3.70 -20.87 17.23
N ALA A 215 -4.57 -19.96 16.81
CA ALA A 215 -4.50 -19.32 15.52
C ALA A 215 -3.07 -19.23 15.01
N TRP A 216 -2.82 -19.85 13.88
CA TRP A 216 -1.50 -19.83 13.30
C TRP A 216 -1.16 -18.40 12.92
N THR A 217 0.04 -18.02 13.27
CA THR A 217 0.54 -16.70 12.94
C THR A 217 1.56 -16.80 11.85
N PRO A 218 1.49 -15.89 10.92
CA PRO A 218 2.38 -15.82 9.82
C PRO A 218 3.83 -15.65 10.24
N GLY A 219 4.70 -16.22 9.42
CA GLY A 219 6.12 -16.21 9.68
C GLY A 219 6.57 -17.29 10.67
N GLY A 220 5.75 -18.33 10.95
CA GLY A 220 6.11 -19.40 11.87
C GLY A 220 6.41 -18.90 13.30
N GLY A 221 6.02 -17.68 13.59
CA GLY A 221 6.36 -16.98 14.81
C GLY A 221 5.50 -17.40 15.98
N ARG A 222 6.14 -17.59 17.07
CA ARG A 222 5.55 -17.67 18.40
C ARG A 222 5.08 -16.26 18.77
N ASN A 223 3.83 -15.97 18.68
CA ASN A 223 3.14 -14.70 18.88
C ASN A 223 3.11 -13.78 17.66
N PRO A 224 1.91 -13.47 17.14
CA PRO A 224 1.75 -12.43 16.17
C PRO A 224 2.06 -11.10 16.83
N ARG A 225 3.05 -10.43 16.38
CA ARG A 225 3.10 -8.98 16.55
C ARG A 225 2.19 -8.39 15.50
N LEU A 226 1.17 -7.69 15.94
CA LEU A 226 0.35 -6.85 15.07
C LEU A 226 1.27 -6.04 14.13
N GLY A 227 1.03 -6.13 12.83
CA GLY A 227 1.78 -5.39 11.83
C GLY A 227 2.91 -6.14 11.13
N GLN A 228 3.12 -7.43 11.40
CA GLN A 228 4.05 -8.20 10.58
C GLN A 228 3.35 -8.81 9.36
N PRO A 229 4.01 -8.80 8.19
CA PRO A 229 3.43 -9.36 6.98
C PRO A 229 3.24 -10.86 7.10
N LEU A 230 2.13 -11.31 6.60
CA LEU A 230 1.59 -12.63 6.79
C LEU A 230 1.60 -13.47 5.54
N LEU A 231 2.69 -13.48 4.83
CA LEU A 231 2.93 -14.56 3.92
C LEU A 231 3.30 -15.80 4.73
N LEU A 232 2.46 -16.79 4.63
CA LEU A 232 2.57 -18.09 5.23
C LEU A 232 3.43 -19.02 4.38
N PRO A 233 4.76 -19.11 4.55
CA PRO A 233 5.50 -20.19 3.89
C PRO A 233 4.85 -21.53 4.14
N SER A 234 4.32 -21.79 5.33
CA SER A 234 3.77 -23.09 5.68
C SER A 234 2.35 -23.39 5.18
N LEU A 235 1.51 -22.40 4.90
CA LEU A 235 0.30 -22.61 4.11
C LEU A 235 0.63 -22.73 2.63
N LEU A 236 1.77 -22.21 2.26
CA LEU A 236 2.36 -22.30 0.95
C LEU A 236 3.29 -23.52 0.82
N ASP A 237 3.44 -24.33 1.87
CA ASP A 237 4.14 -25.62 1.84
C ASP A 237 3.43 -26.55 0.84
N GLY A 238 3.99 -26.63 -0.35
CA GLY A 238 3.39 -27.29 -1.51
C GLY A 238 3.11 -26.38 -2.69
N LEU A 239 3.29 -25.06 -2.54
CA LEU A 239 3.44 -24.15 -3.66
C LEU A 239 4.89 -24.21 -4.14
N GLU A 240 5.07 -24.42 -5.43
CA GLU A 240 6.42 -24.39 -5.99
C GLU A 240 7.04 -23.00 -5.82
N PRO A 241 8.30 -22.93 -5.36
CA PRO A 241 9.03 -21.68 -5.33
C PRO A 241 9.02 -21.06 -6.74
N GLY A 242 8.61 -19.82 -6.89
CA GLY A 242 8.63 -19.11 -8.16
C GLY A 242 7.27 -18.75 -8.76
N ARG A 243 6.16 -19.30 -8.26
CA ARG A 243 4.82 -18.87 -8.70
C ARG A 243 4.26 -17.65 -7.97
N HIS A 244 5.08 -17.01 -7.18
CA HIS A 244 4.73 -15.78 -6.45
C HIS A 244 5.19 -14.52 -7.19
N GLU A 245 5.67 -14.64 -8.41
CA GLU A 245 6.19 -13.53 -9.21
C GLU A 245 5.13 -12.46 -9.51
N ASP A 246 3.85 -12.83 -9.48
CA ASP A 246 2.74 -11.91 -9.69
C ASP A 246 2.25 -11.20 -8.41
N LEU A 247 2.77 -11.57 -7.26
CA LEU A 247 2.46 -10.86 -6.03
C LEU A 247 3.39 -9.65 -5.92
N PRO A 248 2.86 -8.43 -5.77
CA PRO A 248 3.72 -7.27 -5.58
C PRO A 248 4.64 -7.50 -4.39
N ALA A 249 5.90 -7.06 -4.52
CA ALA A 249 6.87 -7.18 -3.45
C ALA A 249 6.28 -6.65 -2.14
N PHE A 250 6.12 -7.52 -1.15
CA PHE A 250 5.54 -7.14 0.13
C PHE A 250 6.60 -6.44 0.96
N SER A 251 6.36 -5.19 1.28
CA SER A 251 6.94 -4.59 2.47
C SER A 251 6.05 -4.92 3.67
N GLY A 252 6.61 -4.95 4.86
CA GLY A 252 5.84 -5.21 6.08
C GLY A 252 4.67 -4.26 6.30
N SER A 253 4.68 -3.09 5.66
CA SER A 253 3.62 -2.08 5.73
C SER A 253 2.46 -2.33 4.77
N ASP A 254 2.63 -3.19 3.76
CA ASP A 254 1.63 -3.41 2.71
C ASP A 254 0.77 -4.66 2.93
N ALA A 255 0.94 -5.31 4.08
CA ALA A 255 0.19 -6.49 4.48
C ALA A 255 -0.63 -6.21 5.73
N LEU A 256 -1.87 -6.69 5.72
CA LEU A 256 -2.78 -6.67 6.85
C LEU A 256 -3.07 -8.10 7.32
N PHE A 257 -3.05 -8.31 8.64
CA PHE A 257 -3.59 -9.51 9.25
C PHE A 257 -5.00 -9.26 9.78
N GLU A 258 -5.99 -9.78 9.09
CA GLU A 258 -7.36 -9.75 9.54
C GLU A 258 -7.66 -11.00 10.38
N GLY A 259 -7.46 -10.89 11.68
CA GLY A 259 -7.59 -12.01 12.63
C GLY A 259 -8.99 -12.62 12.72
N ARG A 260 -10.03 -11.94 12.18
CA ARG A 260 -11.40 -12.44 12.13
C ARG A 260 -11.69 -13.22 10.85
N ALA A 261 -10.87 -13.06 9.81
CA ALA A 261 -10.97 -13.83 8.57
C ALA A 261 -10.44 -15.26 8.80
N VAL A 262 -11.28 -16.15 9.29
CA VAL A 262 -10.88 -17.48 9.76
C VAL A 262 -10.95 -18.52 8.65
N VAL A 263 -9.87 -19.28 8.50
CA VAL A 263 -9.83 -20.49 7.68
C VAL A 263 -9.54 -21.69 8.58
N ARG A 264 -10.37 -22.72 8.53
CA ARG A 264 -10.17 -23.97 9.24
C ARG A 264 -9.51 -25.00 8.32
N LEU A 265 -8.40 -25.58 8.74
CA LEU A 265 -7.71 -26.63 8.01
C LEU A 265 -7.95 -27.98 8.69
N ARG A 266 -8.29 -28.97 7.89
CA ARG A 266 -8.28 -30.37 8.33
C ARG A 266 -6.90 -30.97 8.08
N PRO A 267 -6.31 -31.66 9.06
CA PRO A 267 -5.10 -32.43 8.81
C PRO A 267 -5.39 -33.48 7.72
N ARG A 268 -4.51 -33.60 6.73
CA ARG A 268 -4.57 -34.71 5.79
C ARG A 268 -4.62 -36.00 6.60
N SER A 269 -5.62 -36.84 6.37
CA SER A 269 -5.62 -38.20 6.86
C SER A 269 -4.38 -38.86 6.31
N GLY A 270 -3.38 -39.14 7.17
CA GLY A 270 -2.19 -39.86 6.75
C GLY A 270 -2.64 -41.17 6.07
N ARG A 271 -2.11 -41.44 4.90
CA ARG A 271 -2.19 -42.81 4.36
C ARG A 271 -1.64 -43.72 5.44
N PRO A 272 -2.33 -44.79 5.81
CA PRO A 272 -1.70 -45.80 6.59
C PRO A 272 -0.47 -46.29 5.80
N SER A 273 0.71 -46.16 6.42
CA SER A 273 1.91 -46.79 5.95
C SER A 273 1.66 -48.27 5.94
N GLY A 274 1.48 -48.85 4.72
CA GLY A 274 1.55 -50.25 4.47
C GLY A 274 2.99 -50.71 4.41
#